data_de7da7a40f0cd3e79b0e9b15333ec6b1
#
_entry.id   de7da7a40f0cd3e79b0e9b15333ec6b1
#
_cell.length_a   1.000
_cell.length_b   1.000
_cell.length_c   1.000
_cell.angle_alpha   90.00
_cell.angle_beta   90.00
_cell.angle_gamma   90.00
#
_symmetry.space_group_name_H-M   'P 1'
#
loop_
_entity.id
_entity.type
_entity.pdbx_description
1 polymer ?
#
loop_
_entity_poly.entity_id
_entity_poly.type
_entity_poly.pdbx_seq_one_letter_code
_entity_poly.pdbx_strand_id
1 'polypeptide(L)'
;TQVPENFAAGDALRSYEREIVVYQTLRSTLGVPMPQYFYGAMDPDPAPWMQRPLLFLFDHLPVGGINWLISQFLKVSGKSKRRYVLVIEDIADARPPTQQLGGSLDDARTSLEVLARFHARNWMRSDITDSYPHIWTVDTVPRVAQASYVRNRSEFVERFGPGLRPGVLERLDAIQEQIPELCAALAAEPWTLLHGDFRLDNVLFRPNGDTVVLDFQALATGRPAVDVAYFITTALTAMHRDEEERLLRTYHHALLAAGVSDYAFDQLVRDSDLAKELLAHRIAGSADVIDTTVAGDRESLMDLIQLRVLDWLD
;
A
#
# COMPACT_ATOMS: atom_id res chain seq x y z
N THR A 1 6.84 2.85 -21.33
CA THR A 1 6.29 4.23 -21.40
C THR A 1 5.12 4.29 -20.45
N GLN A 2 5.26 5.08 -19.38
CA GLN A 2 4.19 5.25 -18.40
C GLN A 2 3.07 6.11 -18.99
N VAL A 3 1.83 5.82 -18.60
CA VAL A 3 0.68 6.66 -18.91
C VAL A 3 0.86 8.01 -18.21
N PRO A 4 0.69 9.15 -18.88
CA PRO A 4 0.97 10.46 -18.30
C PRO A 4 0.22 10.76 -16.98
N GLU A 5 -0.98 10.23 -16.80
CA GLU A 5 -1.80 10.42 -15.61
C GLU A 5 -1.26 9.64 -14.42
N ASN A 6 -0.84 8.39 -14.61
CA ASN A 6 -0.20 7.58 -13.55
C ASN A 6 1.14 8.19 -13.14
N PHE A 7 1.88 8.77 -14.09
CA PHE A 7 3.11 9.49 -13.78
C PHE A 7 2.85 10.70 -12.88
N ALA A 8 1.81 11.48 -13.17
CA ALA A 8 1.47 12.67 -12.38
C ALA A 8 1.09 12.31 -10.93
N ALA A 9 0.35 11.24 -10.73
CA ALA A 9 -0.01 10.74 -9.41
C ALA A 9 1.23 10.24 -8.63
N GLY A 10 2.09 9.44 -9.26
CA GLY A 10 3.32 8.94 -8.65
C GLY A 10 4.32 10.05 -8.27
N ASP A 11 4.45 11.09 -9.13
CA ASP A 11 5.27 12.27 -8.84
C ASP A 11 4.68 13.07 -7.67
N ALA A 12 3.36 13.28 -7.66
CA ALA A 12 2.65 13.98 -6.60
C ALA A 12 2.79 13.31 -5.22
N LEU A 13 2.70 11.99 -5.19
CA LEU A 13 2.85 11.16 -4.00
C LEU A 13 4.32 10.86 -3.65
N ARG A 14 5.26 11.37 -4.45
CA ARG A 14 6.70 11.11 -4.32
C ARG A 14 7.07 9.62 -4.33
N SER A 15 6.29 8.81 -5.01
CA SER A 15 6.49 7.36 -5.06
C SER A 15 7.83 6.99 -5.69
N TYR A 16 8.17 7.60 -6.83
CA TYR A 16 9.44 7.37 -7.51
C TYR A 16 10.65 7.84 -6.70
N GLU A 17 10.52 9.00 -6.04
CA GLU A 17 11.56 9.55 -5.17
C GLU A 17 11.81 8.64 -3.98
N ARG A 18 10.73 8.16 -3.34
CA ARG A 18 10.80 7.24 -2.20
C ARG A 18 11.50 5.94 -2.58
N GLU A 19 11.12 5.33 -3.69
CA GLU A 19 11.72 4.09 -4.14
C GLU A 19 13.22 4.25 -4.42
N ILE A 20 13.64 5.31 -5.14
CA ILE A 20 15.06 5.59 -5.40
C ILE A 20 15.82 5.76 -4.08
N VAL A 21 15.29 6.51 -3.13
CA VAL A 21 15.90 6.73 -1.80
C VAL A 21 16.04 5.42 -1.04
N VAL A 22 15.01 4.56 -1.06
CA VAL A 22 15.07 3.25 -0.42
C VAL A 22 16.22 2.41 -0.97
N TYR A 23 16.35 2.30 -2.27
CA TYR A 23 17.43 1.53 -2.88
C TYR A 23 18.83 2.14 -2.63
N GLN A 24 18.94 3.46 -2.64
CA GLN A 24 20.21 4.16 -2.42
C GLN A 24 20.71 4.09 -0.98
N THR A 25 19.80 4.20 -0.01
CA THR A 25 20.21 4.50 1.37
C THR A 25 19.70 3.49 2.41
N LEU A 26 18.54 2.88 2.21
CA LEU A 26 17.91 2.01 3.20
C LEU A 26 18.05 0.52 2.89
N ARG A 27 18.34 0.14 1.64
CA ARG A 27 18.36 -1.25 1.18
C ARG A 27 19.11 -2.20 2.13
N SER A 28 20.29 -1.82 2.63
CA SER A 28 21.11 -2.66 3.52
C SER A 28 20.58 -2.74 4.96
N THR A 29 19.69 -1.85 5.36
CA THR A 29 19.19 -1.73 6.74
C THR A 29 17.80 -2.30 6.93
N LEU A 30 17.00 -2.41 5.87
CA LEU A 30 15.60 -2.87 5.94
C LEU A 30 15.45 -4.35 6.35
N GLY A 31 16.51 -5.18 6.18
CA GLY A 31 16.50 -6.57 6.62
C GLY A 31 15.61 -7.50 5.78
N VAL A 32 15.31 -7.12 4.56
CA VAL A 32 14.57 -7.91 3.58
C VAL A 32 15.40 -8.11 2.30
N PRO A 33 15.35 -9.28 1.66
CA PRO A 33 16.03 -9.49 0.40
C PRO A 33 15.45 -8.59 -0.69
N MET A 34 16.30 -7.82 -1.32
CA MET A 34 15.95 -6.86 -2.38
C MET A 34 16.91 -7.02 -3.57
N PRO A 35 16.52 -6.65 -4.79
CA PRO A 35 17.42 -6.60 -5.94
C PRO A 35 18.68 -5.81 -5.65
N GLN A 36 19.78 -6.15 -6.30
CA GLN A 36 20.99 -5.34 -6.22
C GLN A 36 20.73 -3.97 -6.86
N TYR A 37 21.15 -2.92 -6.18
CA TYR A 37 21.12 -1.55 -6.70
C TYR A 37 22.37 -1.26 -7.52
N PHE A 38 22.20 -0.70 -8.71
CA PHE A 38 23.29 -0.28 -9.59
C PHE A 38 23.36 1.23 -9.72
N TYR A 39 22.22 1.88 -9.97
CA TYR A 39 22.17 3.33 -10.18
C TYR A 39 20.77 3.88 -9.92
N GLY A 40 20.70 5.11 -9.41
CA GLY A 40 19.46 5.87 -9.29
C GLY A 40 19.74 7.37 -9.33
N ALA A 41 18.87 8.09 -10.02
CA ALA A 41 18.92 9.55 -10.08
C ALA A 41 17.51 10.11 -10.28
N MET A 42 17.32 11.34 -9.83
CA MET A 42 16.06 12.08 -10.00
C MET A 42 16.34 13.56 -10.15
N ASP A 43 15.49 14.25 -10.89
CA ASP A 43 15.51 15.70 -10.93
C ASP A 43 15.05 16.25 -9.57
N PRO A 44 15.63 17.36 -9.08
CA PRO A 44 15.27 17.94 -7.79
C PRO A 44 13.81 18.37 -7.78
N ASP A 45 13.20 18.33 -6.59
CA ASP A 45 11.86 18.89 -6.39
C ASP A 45 11.91 20.41 -6.61
N PRO A 46 11.13 20.97 -7.54
CA PRO A 46 11.12 22.40 -7.81
C PRO A 46 10.51 23.24 -6.66
N ALA A 47 9.72 22.62 -5.79
CA ALA A 47 9.00 23.32 -4.74
C ALA A 47 8.88 22.51 -3.43
N PRO A 48 9.99 22.08 -2.82
CA PRO A 48 9.97 21.24 -1.62
C PRO A 48 9.30 21.95 -0.42
N TRP A 49 9.30 23.27 -0.42
CA TRP A 49 8.65 24.09 0.60
C TRP A 49 7.12 24.03 0.59
N MET A 50 6.50 23.61 -0.52
CA MET A 50 5.03 23.50 -0.63
C MET A 50 4.45 22.30 0.12
N GLN A 51 5.24 21.29 0.44
CA GLN A 51 4.75 20.06 1.05
C GLN A 51 4.04 20.33 2.40
N ARG A 52 4.70 21.03 3.32
CA ARG A 52 4.12 21.33 4.64
C ARG A 52 2.83 22.16 4.57
N PRO A 53 2.76 23.27 3.82
CA PRO A 53 1.52 24.00 3.60
C PRO A 53 0.41 23.15 3.00
N LEU A 54 0.73 22.26 2.05
CA LEU A 54 -0.24 21.40 1.40
C LEU A 54 -0.81 20.37 2.38
N LEU A 55 0.03 19.71 3.16
CA LEU A 55 -0.42 18.77 4.21
C LEU A 55 -1.31 19.48 5.23
N PHE A 56 -0.92 20.69 5.67
CA PHE A 56 -1.75 21.50 6.57
C PHE A 56 -3.13 21.79 5.97
N LEU A 57 -3.21 22.15 4.69
CA LEU A 57 -4.48 22.37 4.02
C LEU A 57 -5.34 21.12 3.96
N PHE A 58 -4.74 19.95 3.67
CA PHE A 58 -5.45 18.69 3.65
C PHE A 58 -6.04 18.29 5.01
N ASP A 59 -5.39 18.65 6.10
CA ASP A 59 -5.90 18.39 7.46
C ASP A 59 -7.04 19.31 7.88
N HIS A 60 -7.12 20.53 7.33
CA HIS A 60 -8.01 21.58 7.84
C HIS A 60 -9.17 21.94 6.89
N LEU A 61 -9.04 21.64 5.60
CA LEU A 61 -10.11 21.93 4.64
C LEU A 61 -11.25 20.89 4.74
N PRO A 62 -12.51 21.32 4.50
CA PRO A 62 -13.59 20.38 4.31
C PRO A 62 -13.36 19.55 3.04
N VAL A 63 -13.96 18.33 2.98
CA VAL A 63 -13.80 17.37 1.88
C VAL A 63 -13.99 18.02 0.48
N GLY A 64 -15.00 18.88 0.33
CA GLY A 64 -15.22 19.61 -0.94
C GLY A 64 -14.07 20.55 -1.32
N GLY A 65 -13.45 21.20 -0.33
CA GLY A 65 -12.28 22.06 -0.50
C GLY A 65 -11.04 21.25 -0.91
N ILE A 66 -10.85 20.07 -0.30
CA ILE A 66 -9.78 19.15 -0.64
C ILE A 66 -9.95 18.68 -2.10
N ASN A 67 -11.16 18.27 -2.50
CA ASN A 67 -11.44 17.85 -3.87
C ASN A 67 -11.16 18.96 -4.91
N TRP A 68 -11.52 20.18 -4.60
CA TRP A 68 -11.18 21.33 -5.44
C TRP A 68 -9.66 21.49 -5.56
N LEU A 69 -8.95 21.43 -4.42
CA LEU A 69 -7.48 21.58 -4.37
C LEU A 69 -6.78 20.47 -5.16
N ILE A 70 -7.18 19.20 -4.99
CA ILE A 70 -6.67 18.05 -5.76
C ILE A 70 -6.89 18.28 -7.26
N SER A 71 -8.09 18.72 -7.67
CA SER A 71 -8.40 18.99 -9.06
C SER A 71 -7.51 20.07 -9.68
N GLN A 72 -7.18 21.14 -8.92
CA GLN A 72 -6.23 22.15 -9.39
C GLN A 72 -4.81 21.61 -9.44
N PHE A 73 -4.41 20.83 -8.44
CA PHE A 73 -3.08 20.24 -8.35
C PHE A 73 -2.83 19.26 -9.52
N LEU A 74 -3.76 18.38 -9.84
CA LEU A 74 -3.65 17.45 -10.97
C LEU A 74 -3.51 18.17 -12.32
N LYS A 75 -4.21 19.31 -12.53
CA LYS A 75 -4.04 20.13 -13.73
C LYS A 75 -2.63 20.72 -13.88
N VAL A 76 -1.94 20.96 -12.77
CA VAL A 76 -0.58 21.51 -12.76
C VAL A 76 0.45 20.38 -12.80
N SER A 77 0.27 19.32 -12.02
CA SER A 77 1.19 18.18 -11.92
C SER A 77 1.31 17.36 -13.20
N GLY A 78 0.24 17.27 -14.01
CA GLY A 78 0.29 16.67 -15.34
C GLY A 78 1.28 17.37 -16.30
N LYS A 79 1.84 18.54 -15.91
CA LYS A 79 2.88 19.27 -16.63
C LYS A 79 4.28 19.06 -16.04
N SER A 80 4.41 18.25 -14.97
CA SER A 80 5.72 17.93 -14.39
C SER A 80 6.60 17.27 -15.45
N LYS A 81 7.85 17.74 -15.55
CA LYS A 81 8.89 17.18 -16.43
C LYS A 81 10.00 16.52 -15.63
N ARG A 82 9.79 16.27 -14.33
CA ARG A 82 10.78 15.60 -13.49
C ARG A 82 11.09 14.22 -14.06
N ARG A 83 12.36 13.88 -14.10
CA ARG A 83 12.84 12.60 -14.60
C ARG A 83 13.34 11.77 -13.43
N TYR A 84 13.07 10.49 -13.51
CA TYR A 84 13.47 9.50 -12.54
C TYR A 84 14.14 8.34 -13.26
N VAL A 85 15.19 7.80 -12.71
CA VAL A 85 15.83 6.58 -13.18
C VAL A 85 16.25 5.73 -11.99
N LEU A 86 15.90 4.47 -12.03
CA LEU A 86 16.35 3.44 -11.10
C LEU A 86 16.81 2.24 -11.92
N VAL A 87 18.03 1.79 -11.68
CA VAL A 87 18.62 0.60 -12.31
C VAL A 87 18.95 -0.39 -11.21
N ILE A 88 18.27 -1.53 -11.24
CA ILE A 88 18.40 -2.62 -10.28
C ILE A 88 18.65 -3.95 -11.01
N GLU A 89 19.03 -4.96 -10.25
CA GLU A 89 19.22 -6.32 -10.73
C GLU A 89 17.94 -6.87 -11.40
N ASP A 90 18.12 -7.54 -12.53
CA ASP A 90 17.09 -8.39 -13.14
C ASP A 90 17.11 -9.77 -12.47
N ILE A 91 16.00 -10.14 -11.82
CA ILE A 91 15.85 -11.40 -11.09
C ILE A 91 15.28 -12.47 -12.04
N ALA A 92 15.99 -12.73 -13.12
CA ALA A 92 15.54 -13.63 -14.20
C ALA A 92 15.39 -15.11 -13.77
N ASP A 93 16.03 -15.52 -12.68
CA ASP A 93 15.97 -16.89 -12.14
C ASP A 93 14.78 -17.14 -11.22
N ALA A 94 14.06 -16.09 -10.81
CA ALA A 94 12.96 -16.24 -9.88
C ALA A 94 11.61 -16.45 -10.59
N ARG A 95 10.75 -17.23 -9.95
CA ARG A 95 9.36 -17.43 -10.36
C ARG A 95 8.51 -16.28 -9.84
N PRO A 96 7.83 -15.50 -10.69
CA PRO A 96 6.79 -14.60 -10.24
C PRO A 96 5.55 -15.45 -9.84
N PRO A 97 4.88 -15.12 -8.75
CA PRO A 97 3.59 -15.73 -8.45
C PRO A 97 2.52 -15.19 -9.40
N THR A 98 1.43 -15.93 -9.51
CA THR A 98 0.31 -15.53 -10.38
C THR A 98 -0.76 -14.83 -9.54
N GLN A 99 -0.67 -13.53 -9.39
CA GLN A 99 -1.63 -12.72 -8.64
C GLN A 99 -3.08 -12.97 -9.11
N GLN A 100 -3.30 -13.11 -10.43
CA GLN A 100 -4.63 -13.37 -11.02
C GLN A 100 -5.26 -14.66 -10.53
N LEU A 101 -4.47 -15.72 -10.40
CA LEU A 101 -4.96 -17.03 -9.95
C LEU A 101 -5.07 -17.14 -8.42
N GLY A 102 -4.50 -16.18 -7.70
CA GLY A 102 -4.24 -16.29 -6.28
C GLY A 102 -2.98 -17.09 -5.98
N GLY A 103 -2.35 -16.79 -4.84
CA GLY A 103 -1.16 -17.52 -4.38
C GLY A 103 -1.51 -18.91 -3.85
N SER A 104 -0.53 -19.80 -3.89
CA SER A 104 -0.61 -21.01 -3.07
C SER A 104 -0.51 -20.64 -1.59
N LEU A 105 -1.05 -21.49 -0.71
CA LEU A 105 -0.90 -21.27 0.75
C LEU A 105 0.57 -21.32 1.18
N ASP A 106 1.43 -22.04 0.47
CA ASP A 106 2.86 -22.08 0.76
C ASP A 106 3.55 -20.79 0.37
N ASP A 107 3.21 -20.20 -0.80
CA ASP A 107 3.69 -18.88 -1.20
C ASP A 107 3.20 -17.80 -0.20
N ALA A 108 1.95 -17.90 0.24
CA ALA A 108 1.37 -16.98 1.21
C ALA A 108 2.10 -17.05 2.58
N ARG A 109 2.35 -18.26 3.09
CA ARG A 109 3.12 -18.44 4.33
C ARG A 109 4.53 -17.89 4.21
N THR A 110 5.24 -18.25 3.15
CA THR A 110 6.62 -17.77 2.92
C THR A 110 6.67 -16.25 2.83
N SER A 111 5.73 -15.63 2.12
CA SER A 111 5.63 -14.16 2.01
C SER A 111 5.38 -13.50 3.37
N LEU A 112 4.46 -14.03 4.17
CA LEU A 112 4.15 -13.50 5.50
C LEU A 112 5.31 -13.66 6.49
N GLU A 113 6.10 -14.73 6.38
CA GLU A 113 7.32 -14.89 7.19
C GLU A 113 8.40 -13.87 6.80
N VAL A 114 8.53 -13.55 5.50
CA VAL A 114 9.44 -12.50 5.02
C VAL A 114 8.97 -11.13 5.51
N LEU A 115 7.68 -10.85 5.40
CA LEU A 115 7.06 -9.62 5.88
C LEU A 115 7.25 -9.45 7.39
N ALA A 116 7.07 -10.51 8.18
CA ALA A 116 7.27 -10.48 9.62
C ALA A 116 8.72 -10.13 10.00
N ARG A 117 9.71 -10.68 9.30
CA ARG A 117 11.12 -10.33 9.49
C ARG A 117 11.42 -8.88 9.11
N PHE A 118 10.82 -8.39 8.01
CA PHE A 118 10.92 -6.99 7.62
C PHE A 118 10.34 -6.08 8.71
N HIS A 119 9.14 -6.36 9.19
CA HIS A 119 8.50 -5.58 10.24
C HIS A 119 9.29 -5.61 11.55
N ALA A 120 9.75 -6.78 12.00
CA ALA A 120 10.54 -6.91 13.22
C ALA A 120 11.86 -6.12 13.15
N ARG A 121 12.54 -6.15 12.00
CA ARG A 121 13.80 -5.41 11.80
C ARG A 121 13.60 -3.90 11.86
N ASN A 122 12.42 -3.45 11.50
CA ASN A 122 12.09 -2.03 11.41
C ASN A 122 11.09 -1.56 12.50
N TRP A 123 10.97 -2.35 13.57
CA TRP A 123 10.07 -2.08 14.67
C TRP A 123 10.48 -0.82 15.43
N MET A 124 9.58 0.18 15.49
CA MET A 124 9.79 1.46 16.18
C MET A 124 11.08 2.21 15.76
N ARG A 125 11.46 2.13 14.47
CA ARG A 125 12.70 2.72 13.93
C ARG A 125 12.54 4.21 13.65
N SER A 126 12.48 5.04 14.71
CA SER A 126 12.37 6.50 14.59
C SER A 126 13.58 7.15 13.88
N ASP A 127 14.76 6.53 13.95
CA ASP A 127 15.95 7.00 13.24
C ASP A 127 15.74 7.06 11.71
N ILE A 128 14.92 6.17 11.16
CA ILE A 128 14.57 6.19 9.73
C ILE A 128 13.57 7.31 9.45
N THR A 129 12.49 7.43 10.23
CA THR A 129 11.47 8.46 10.01
C THR A 129 12.01 9.88 10.21
N ASP A 130 12.91 10.07 11.17
CA ASP A 130 13.58 11.35 11.42
C ASP A 130 14.51 11.76 10.26
N SER A 131 15.16 10.78 9.64
CA SER A 131 16.08 11.00 8.53
C SER A 131 15.38 11.15 7.17
N TYR A 132 14.18 10.57 7.03
CA TYR A 132 13.44 10.50 5.76
C TYR A 132 12.00 10.99 5.90
N PRO A 133 11.77 12.30 5.94
CA PRO A 133 10.44 12.91 6.18
C PRO A 133 9.42 12.63 5.06
N HIS A 134 9.82 11.96 3.99
CA HIS A 134 8.93 11.49 2.91
C HIS A 134 8.32 10.12 3.17
N ILE A 135 8.76 9.43 4.23
CA ILE A 135 8.10 8.23 4.73
C ILE A 135 6.93 8.70 5.59
N TRP A 136 5.73 8.61 5.03
CA TRP A 136 4.50 9.06 5.69
C TRP A 136 3.99 8.01 6.66
N THR A 137 3.21 8.46 7.63
CA THR A 137 2.42 7.55 8.47
C THR A 137 1.06 7.27 7.81
N VAL A 138 0.41 6.19 8.22
CA VAL A 138 -0.91 5.80 7.69
C VAL A 138 -1.94 6.92 7.83
N ASP A 139 -1.79 7.78 8.83
CA ASP A 139 -2.67 8.91 9.15
C ASP A 139 -2.21 10.26 8.59
N THR A 140 -1.21 10.29 7.70
CA THR A 140 -0.68 11.57 7.19
C THR A 140 -1.72 12.39 6.42
N VAL A 141 -2.61 11.75 5.67
CA VAL A 141 -3.63 12.44 4.85
C VAL A 141 -4.99 11.72 4.85
N PRO A 142 -5.60 11.46 6.02
CA PRO A 142 -6.85 10.69 6.08
C PRO A 142 -8.00 11.38 5.33
N ARG A 143 -8.07 12.70 5.39
CA ARG A 143 -9.11 13.48 4.68
C ARG A 143 -8.96 13.45 3.16
N VAL A 144 -7.77 13.21 2.64
CA VAL A 144 -7.58 12.98 1.19
C VAL A 144 -8.21 11.66 0.77
N ALA A 145 -8.11 10.61 1.59
CA ALA A 145 -8.81 9.35 1.33
C ALA A 145 -10.33 9.56 1.32
N GLN A 146 -10.87 10.29 2.30
CA GLN A 146 -12.29 10.67 2.32
C GLN A 146 -12.71 11.45 1.07
N ALA A 147 -11.92 12.43 0.67
CA ALA A 147 -12.19 13.26 -0.51
C ALA A 147 -12.15 12.42 -1.80
N SER A 148 -11.21 11.50 -1.92
CA SER A 148 -11.10 10.60 -3.06
C SER A 148 -12.33 9.69 -3.18
N TYR A 149 -12.78 9.09 -2.07
CA TYR A 149 -13.98 8.27 -2.07
C TYR A 149 -15.22 9.07 -2.50
N VAL A 150 -15.46 10.24 -1.91
CA VAL A 150 -16.61 11.09 -2.25
C VAL A 150 -16.59 11.46 -3.74
N ARG A 151 -15.42 11.76 -4.30
CA ARG A 151 -15.27 12.11 -5.73
C ARG A 151 -15.59 10.92 -6.62
N ASN A 152 -15.10 9.74 -6.28
CA ASN A 152 -15.10 8.58 -7.17
C ASN A 152 -16.27 7.61 -6.91
N ARG A 153 -17.07 7.85 -5.87
CA ARG A 153 -18.14 6.95 -5.46
C ARG A 153 -19.14 6.62 -6.60
N SER A 154 -19.51 7.61 -7.39
CA SER A 154 -20.47 7.38 -8.50
C SER A 154 -19.90 6.44 -9.55
N GLU A 155 -18.66 6.66 -9.96
CA GLU A 155 -17.95 5.82 -10.93
C GLU A 155 -17.70 4.41 -10.35
N PHE A 156 -17.30 4.33 -9.09
CA PHE A 156 -17.15 3.07 -8.39
C PHE A 156 -18.44 2.25 -8.37
N VAL A 157 -19.59 2.89 -8.04
CA VAL A 157 -20.89 2.22 -8.03
C VAL A 157 -21.33 1.78 -9.42
N GLU A 158 -21.11 2.58 -10.44
CA GLU A 158 -21.41 2.24 -11.82
C GLU A 158 -20.60 1.02 -12.31
N ARG A 159 -19.30 0.99 -11.97
CA ARG A 159 -18.39 -0.05 -12.44
C ARG A 159 -18.51 -1.36 -11.64
N PHE A 160 -18.54 -1.28 -10.32
CA PHE A 160 -18.44 -2.44 -9.43
C PHE A 160 -19.76 -2.81 -8.75
N GLY A 161 -20.68 -1.86 -8.61
CA GLY A 161 -21.96 -2.06 -7.88
C GLY A 161 -22.72 -3.33 -8.23
N PRO A 162 -22.87 -3.69 -9.54
CA PRO A 162 -23.57 -4.92 -9.92
C PRO A 162 -22.92 -6.22 -9.42
N GLY A 163 -21.63 -6.21 -9.12
CA GLY A 163 -20.86 -7.37 -8.63
C GLY A 163 -20.66 -7.41 -7.12
N LEU A 164 -21.06 -6.37 -6.39
CA LEU A 164 -20.86 -6.30 -4.95
C LEU A 164 -21.92 -7.11 -4.20
N ARG A 165 -21.52 -7.66 -3.06
CA ARG A 165 -22.45 -8.28 -2.11
C ARG A 165 -23.40 -7.21 -1.51
N PRO A 166 -24.64 -7.58 -1.16
CA PRO A 166 -25.53 -6.69 -0.45
C PRO A 166 -24.90 -6.14 0.83
N GLY A 167 -25.07 -4.85 1.09
CA GLY A 167 -24.55 -4.17 2.28
C GLY A 167 -23.14 -3.59 2.15
N VAL A 168 -22.34 -3.97 1.14
CA VAL A 168 -20.97 -3.46 0.98
C VAL A 168 -20.93 -1.95 0.76
N LEU A 169 -21.85 -1.40 -0.05
CA LEU A 169 -21.89 0.05 -0.29
C LEU A 169 -22.28 0.83 0.96
N GLU A 170 -23.28 0.34 1.70
CA GLU A 170 -23.69 0.92 2.97
C GLU A 170 -22.55 0.87 4.00
N ARG A 171 -21.79 -0.23 4.00
CA ARG A 171 -20.60 -0.34 4.89
C ARG A 171 -19.52 0.66 4.50
N LEU A 172 -19.20 0.80 3.21
CA LEU A 172 -18.24 1.78 2.73
C LEU A 172 -18.65 3.22 3.07
N ASP A 173 -19.94 3.57 2.91
CA ASP A 173 -20.47 4.87 3.29
C ASP A 173 -20.38 5.11 4.81
N ALA A 174 -20.55 4.08 5.64
CA ALA A 174 -20.38 4.17 7.09
C ALA A 174 -18.89 4.34 7.49
N ILE A 175 -17.98 3.62 6.82
CA ILE A 175 -16.53 3.72 7.03
C ILE A 175 -16.02 5.13 6.66
N GLN A 176 -16.61 5.77 5.67
CA GLN A 176 -16.24 7.11 5.19
C GLN A 176 -16.11 8.13 6.34
N GLU A 177 -17.03 8.12 7.29
CA GLU A 177 -17.02 9.04 8.43
C GLU A 177 -15.95 8.68 9.48
N GLN A 178 -15.48 7.43 9.50
CA GLN A 178 -14.56 6.87 10.48
C GLN A 178 -13.10 6.85 10.00
N ILE A 179 -12.83 7.27 8.76
CA ILE A 179 -11.48 7.20 8.17
C ILE A 179 -10.40 7.88 9.03
N PRO A 180 -10.60 9.09 9.59
CA PRO A 180 -9.58 9.70 10.45
C PRO A 180 -9.26 8.85 11.69
N GLU A 181 -10.27 8.30 12.34
CA GLU A 181 -10.14 7.46 13.53
C GLU A 181 -9.47 6.12 13.20
N LEU A 182 -9.84 5.49 12.08
CA LEU A 182 -9.20 4.26 11.59
C LEU A 182 -7.71 4.50 11.29
N CYS A 183 -7.40 5.58 10.58
CA CYS A 183 -6.01 5.94 10.28
C CYS A 183 -5.21 6.21 11.56
N ALA A 184 -5.78 6.95 12.52
CA ALA A 184 -5.12 7.23 13.80
C ALA A 184 -4.88 5.96 14.62
N ALA A 185 -5.84 5.02 14.66
CA ALA A 185 -5.69 3.74 15.32
C ALA A 185 -4.58 2.88 14.69
N LEU A 186 -4.48 2.88 13.35
CA LEU A 186 -3.47 2.12 12.61
C LEU A 186 -2.10 2.83 12.55
N ALA A 187 -2.01 4.10 12.91
CA ALA A 187 -0.76 4.84 13.08
C ALA A 187 -0.19 4.77 14.51
N ALA A 188 -1.02 4.33 15.49
CA ALA A 188 -0.63 4.29 16.89
C ALA A 188 0.46 3.25 17.19
N GLU A 189 1.20 3.46 18.28
CA GLU A 189 2.19 2.51 18.78
C GLU A 189 1.55 1.17 19.22
N PRO A 190 2.28 0.04 19.08
CA PRO A 190 3.57 -0.06 18.39
C PRO A 190 3.40 -0.03 16.86
N TRP A 191 4.30 0.64 16.17
CA TRP A 191 4.33 0.73 14.72
C TRP A 191 5.61 0.14 14.12
N THR A 192 5.61 -0.07 12.83
CA THR A 192 6.79 -0.48 12.06
C THR A 192 6.84 0.24 10.72
N LEU A 193 7.94 0.08 9.98
CA LEU A 193 7.90 0.41 8.55
C LEU A 193 6.96 -0.57 7.84
N LEU A 194 6.11 -0.03 7.01
CA LEU A 194 5.21 -0.74 6.11
C LEU A 194 5.80 -0.71 4.69
N HIS A 195 5.70 -1.81 3.97
CA HIS A 195 5.96 -1.84 2.54
C HIS A 195 4.94 -0.96 1.78
N GLY A 196 3.69 -0.99 2.22
CA GLY A 196 2.59 -0.18 1.71
C GLY A 196 1.93 -0.72 0.43
N ASP A 197 2.61 -1.64 -0.29
CA ASP A 197 2.07 -2.37 -1.44
C ASP A 197 2.57 -3.83 -1.43
N PHE A 198 2.51 -4.49 -0.26
CA PHE A 198 2.97 -5.86 -0.12
C PHE A 198 1.94 -6.84 -0.66
N ARG A 199 2.11 -7.25 -1.91
CA ARG A 199 1.25 -8.18 -2.63
C ARG A 199 2.08 -9.21 -3.39
N LEU A 200 1.45 -10.29 -3.87
CA LEU A 200 2.16 -11.39 -4.52
C LEU A 200 3.06 -10.93 -5.68
N ASP A 201 2.60 -10.01 -6.53
CA ASP A 201 3.39 -9.52 -7.67
C ASP A 201 4.70 -8.85 -7.26
N ASN A 202 4.79 -8.39 -6.00
CA ASN A 202 5.96 -7.74 -5.44
C ASN A 202 6.87 -8.70 -4.66
N VAL A 203 6.57 -10.03 -4.68
CA VAL A 203 7.39 -11.07 -4.05
C VAL A 203 7.79 -12.11 -5.08
N LEU A 204 9.08 -12.25 -5.34
CA LEU A 204 9.63 -13.25 -6.25
C LEU A 204 10.22 -14.42 -5.47
N PHE A 205 10.05 -15.62 -5.99
CA PHE A 205 10.51 -16.86 -5.36
C PHE A 205 11.65 -17.49 -6.18
N ARG A 206 12.84 -17.58 -5.61
CA ARG A 206 13.99 -18.22 -6.23
C ARG A 206 13.93 -19.73 -6.11
N PRO A 207 14.58 -20.50 -7.02
CA PRO A 207 14.59 -21.97 -6.97
C PRO A 207 15.21 -22.56 -5.70
N ASN A 208 16.08 -21.80 -5.02
CA ASN A 208 16.73 -22.20 -3.76
C ASN A 208 15.86 -21.95 -2.51
N GLY A 209 14.63 -21.47 -2.70
CA GLY A 209 13.69 -21.13 -1.62
C GLY A 209 13.79 -19.70 -1.08
N ASP A 210 14.78 -18.93 -1.54
CA ASP A 210 14.87 -17.51 -1.16
C ASP A 210 13.77 -16.69 -1.84
N THR A 211 13.39 -15.59 -1.21
CA THR A 211 12.47 -14.61 -1.76
C THR A 211 13.17 -13.30 -2.02
N VAL A 212 12.65 -12.51 -2.97
CA VAL A 212 13.09 -11.15 -3.23
C VAL A 212 11.86 -10.24 -3.24
N VAL A 213 11.91 -9.15 -2.49
CA VAL A 213 10.82 -8.17 -2.39
C VAL A 213 11.14 -6.96 -3.27
N LEU A 214 10.15 -6.53 -4.03
CA LEU A 214 10.23 -5.46 -5.03
C LEU A 214 9.30 -4.30 -4.64
N ASP A 215 9.48 -3.15 -5.29
CA ASP A 215 8.53 -2.03 -5.32
C ASP A 215 8.25 -1.36 -3.96
N PHE A 216 9.27 -0.69 -3.43
CA PHE A 216 9.18 0.07 -2.17
C PHE A 216 8.64 1.51 -2.35
N GLN A 217 7.93 1.79 -3.42
CA GLN A 217 7.39 3.13 -3.75
C GLN A 217 6.36 3.63 -2.73
N ALA A 218 5.71 2.73 -1.99
CA ALA A 218 4.66 3.04 -1.01
C ALA A 218 5.13 2.94 0.45
N LEU A 219 6.46 2.86 0.70
CA LEU A 219 7.02 2.74 2.06
C LEU A 219 6.40 3.79 3.01
N ALA A 220 5.89 3.33 4.14
CA ALA A 220 5.19 4.15 5.12
C ALA A 220 5.47 3.65 6.54
N THR A 221 4.80 4.23 7.56
CA THR A 221 4.79 3.69 8.92
C THR A 221 3.36 3.49 9.41
N GLY A 222 3.18 2.49 10.28
CA GLY A 222 1.91 2.18 10.92
C GLY A 222 1.90 0.80 11.56
N ARG A 223 0.74 0.37 12.00
CA ARG A 223 0.53 -0.99 12.51
C ARG A 223 0.86 -2.01 11.43
N PRO A 224 1.59 -3.09 11.76
CA PRO A 224 1.99 -4.11 10.78
C PRO A 224 0.79 -4.78 10.10
N ALA A 225 -0.36 -4.79 10.76
CA ALA A 225 -1.61 -5.34 10.24
C ALA A 225 -2.04 -4.72 8.90
N VAL A 226 -1.62 -3.50 8.57
CA VAL A 226 -1.95 -2.84 7.29
C VAL A 226 -1.39 -3.63 6.11
N ASP A 227 -0.10 -4.00 6.14
CA ASP A 227 0.52 -4.82 5.10
C ASP A 227 0.01 -6.26 5.12
N VAL A 228 -0.20 -6.82 6.33
CA VAL A 228 -0.71 -8.19 6.49
C VAL A 228 -2.11 -8.33 5.90
N ALA A 229 -3.01 -7.41 6.23
CA ALA A 229 -4.38 -7.41 5.69
C ALA A 229 -4.37 -7.19 4.17
N TYR A 230 -3.56 -6.25 3.66
CA TYR A 230 -3.44 -6.01 2.22
C TYR A 230 -2.95 -7.26 1.49
N PHE A 231 -1.93 -7.93 2.03
CA PHE A 231 -1.43 -9.16 1.44
C PHE A 231 -2.50 -10.26 1.42
N ILE A 232 -3.11 -10.56 2.57
CA ILE A 232 -4.11 -11.63 2.69
C ILE A 232 -5.29 -11.37 1.75
N THR A 233 -5.85 -10.16 1.78
CA THR A 233 -7.05 -9.82 0.99
C THR A 233 -6.80 -9.80 -0.51
N THR A 234 -5.58 -9.47 -0.95
CA THR A 234 -5.24 -9.42 -2.38
C THR A 234 -4.68 -10.73 -2.92
N ALA A 235 -3.95 -11.49 -2.10
CA ALA A 235 -3.28 -12.72 -2.51
C ALA A 235 -4.19 -13.95 -2.52
N LEU A 236 -5.17 -14.00 -1.61
CA LEU A 236 -6.06 -15.14 -1.45
C LEU A 236 -7.32 -15.00 -2.31
N THR A 237 -7.81 -16.13 -2.79
CA THR A 237 -9.14 -16.23 -3.38
C THR A 237 -10.18 -16.52 -2.29
N ALA A 238 -11.46 -16.32 -2.59
CA ALA A 238 -12.57 -16.63 -1.69
C ALA A 238 -12.53 -18.07 -1.15
N MET A 239 -11.95 -19.00 -1.88
CA MET A 239 -11.79 -20.41 -1.48
C MET A 239 -10.83 -20.60 -0.29
N HIS A 240 -10.01 -19.62 0.06
CA HIS A 240 -9.03 -19.70 1.14
C HIS A 240 -9.34 -18.76 2.31
N ARG A 241 -10.55 -18.24 2.39
CA ARG A 241 -10.97 -17.34 3.48
C ARG A 241 -10.86 -17.98 4.86
N ASP A 242 -11.15 -19.26 4.95
CA ASP A 242 -11.04 -20.08 6.16
C ASP A 242 -9.59 -20.25 6.65
N GLU A 243 -8.59 -19.93 5.82
CA GLU A 243 -7.17 -19.97 6.17
C GLU A 243 -6.65 -18.65 6.78
N GLU A 244 -7.45 -17.60 6.85
CA GLU A 244 -7.02 -16.27 7.34
C GLU A 244 -6.38 -16.36 8.73
N GLU A 245 -7.09 -16.94 9.71
CA GLU A 245 -6.58 -17.03 11.08
C GLU A 245 -5.26 -17.77 11.14
N ARG A 246 -5.11 -18.83 10.34
CA ARG A 246 -3.88 -19.62 10.26
C ARG A 246 -2.73 -18.81 9.69
N LEU A 247 -2.98 -17.98 8.69
CA LEU A 247 -1.98 -17.09 8.09
C LEU A 247 -1.60 -15.95 9.03
N LEU A 248 -2.57 -15.36 9.74
CA LEU A 248 -2.30 -14.39 10.81
C LEU A 248 -1.43 -14.99 11.91
N ARG A 249 -1.69 -16.24 12.33
CA ARG A 249 -0.84 -16.96 13.29
C ARG A 249 0.56 -17.20 12.74
N THR A 250 0.70 -17.58 11.47
CA THR A 250 2.01 -17.76 10.82
C THR A 250 2.82 -16.47 10.87
N TYR A 251 2.21 -15.36 10.45
CA TYR A 251 2.85 -14.04 10.53
C TYR A 251 3.26 -13.69 11.98
N HIS A 252 2.33 -13.82 12.93
CA HIS A 252 2.56 -13.48 14.32
C HIS A 252 3.67 -14.31 14.96
N HIS A 253 3.70 -15.64 14.74
CA HIS A 253 4.77 -16.50 15.21
C HIS A 253 6.14 -16.10 14.64
N ALA A 254 6.20 -15.76 13.35
CA ALA A 254 7.43 -15.29 12.72
C ALA A 254 7.88 -13.94 13.29
N LEU A 255 6.93 -13.03 13.59
CA LEU A 255 7.21 -11.74 14.23
C LEU A 255 7.81 -11.91 15.62
N LEU A 256 7.20 -12.79 16.45
CA LEU A 256 7.73 -13.12 17.78
C LEU A 256 9.11 -13.77 17.70
N ALA A 257 9.30 -14.72 16.77
CA ALA A 257 10.58 -15.39 16.56
C ALA A 257 11.68 -14.41 16.13
N ALA A 258 11.31 -13.32 15.46
CA ALA A 258 12.21 -12.24 15.08
C ALA A 258 12.47 -11.20 16.19
N GLY A 259 11.91 -11.41 17.41
CA GLY A 259 12.23 -10.63 18.61
C GLY A 259 11.22 -9.58 19.04
N VAL A 260 10.10 -9.42 18.33
CA VAL A 260 9.01 -8.52 18.77
C VAL A 260 8.19 -9.24 19.85
N SER A 261 7.96 -8.58 20.99
CA SER A 261 7.24 -9.20 22.13
C SER A 261 6.06 -8.37 22.64
N ASP A 262 5.87 -7.17 22.12
CA ASP A 262 4.90 -6.17 22.58
C ASP A 262 3.69 -6.03 21.64
N TYR A 263 3.44 -7.04 20.79
CA TYR A 263 2.30 -7.08 19.86
C TYR A 263 1.55 -8.41 19.99
N ALA A 264 0.46 -8.41 20.74
CA ALA A 264 -0.32 -9.63 21.00
C ALA A 264 -1.10 -10.09 19.77
N PHE A 265 -1.37 -11.41 19.66
CA PHE A 265 -2.13 -11.96 18.55
C PHE A 265 -3.53 -11.34 18.42
N ASP A 266 -4.25 -11.18 19.56
CA ASP A 266 -5.57 -10.56 19.54
C ASP A 266 -5.53 -9.09 19.07
N GLN A 267 -4.41 -8.39 19.29
CA GLN A 267 -4.21 -7.05 18.76
C GLN A 267 -4.03 -7.09 17.23
N LEU A 268 -3.22 -8.04 16.72
CA LEU A 268 -3.06 -8.24 15.29
C LEU A 268 -4.41 -8.51 14.59
N VAL A 269 -5.25 -9.34 15.19
CA VAL A 269 -6.60 -9.65 14.64
C VAL A 269 -7.45 -8.38 14.57
N ARG A 270 -7.58 -7.63 15.67
CA ARG A 270 -8.33 -6.36 15.67
C ARG A 270 -7.78 -5.34 14.68
N ASP A 271 -6.47 -5.17 14.64
CA ASP A 271 -5.83 -4.23 13.71
C ASP A 271 -6.01 -4.68 12.25
N SER A 272 -6.04 -5.99 11.99
CA SER A 272 -6.31 -6.54 10.66
C SER A 272 -7.73 -6.22 10.19
N ASP A 273 -8.72 -6.29 11.07
CA ASP A 273 -10.10 -5.91 10.74
C ASP A 273 -10.21 -4.41 10.41
N LEU A 274 -9.60 -3.54 11.23
CA LEU A 274 -9.53 -2.10 10.94
C LEU A 274 -8.79 -1.81 9.62
N ALA A 275 -7.72 -2.56 9.35
CA ALA A 275 -6.95 -2.41 8.12
C ALA A 275 -7.76 -2.83 6.88
N LYS A 276 -8.54 -3.90 6.94
CA LYS A 276 -9.44 -4.32 5.85
C LYS A 276 -10.46 -3.23 5.51
N GLU A 277 -11.06 -2.60 6.52
CA GLU A 277 -11.99 -1.48 6.32
C GLU A 277 -11.31 -0.28 5.63
N LEU A 278 -10.13 0.12 6.13
CA LEU A 278 -9.34 1.20 5.52
C LEU A 278 -8.95 0.89 4.07
N LEU A 279 -8.52 -0.33 3.80
CA LEU A 279 -8.11 -0.77 2.46
C LEU A 279 -9.28 -0.78 1.49
N ALA A 280 -10.41 -1.33 1.88
CA ALA A 280 -11.62 -1.37 1.05
C ALA A 280 -12.09 0.05 0.69
N HIS A 281 -12.10 0.96 1.67
CA HIS A 281 -12.43 2.35 1.42
C HIS A 281 -11.44 3.04 0.48
N ARG A 282 -10.12 2.86 0.68
CA ARG A 282 -9.07 3.43 -0.20
C ARG A 282 -9.19 2.91 -1.64
N ILE A 283 -9.45 1.61 -1.80
CA ILE A 283 -9.64 0.98 -3.09
C ILE A 283 -10.88 1.55 -3.79
N ALA A 284 -12.01 1.66 -3.10
CA ALA A 284 -13.22 2.28 -3.65
C ALA A 284 -12.99 3.76 -4.04
N GLY A 285 -12.13 4.47 -3.28
CA GLY A 285 -11.75 5.85 -3.57
C GLY A 285 -10.73 6.02 -4.70
N SER A 286 -10.16 4.95 -5.25
CA SER A 286 -9.13 5.01 -6.31
C SER A 286 -9.66 4.65 -7.70
N ALA A 287 -10.96 4.58 -7.90
CA ALA A 287 -11.57 4.10 -9.14
C ALA A 287 -11.16 4.92 -10.39
N ASP A 288 -10.89 6.23 -10.24
CA ASP A 288 -10.46 7.13 -11.32
C ASP A 288 -8.94 7.14 -11.59
N VAL A 289 -8.14 6.62 -10.66
CA VAL A 289 -6.67 6.66 -10.79
C VAL A 289 -6.17 5.52 -11.69
N ILE A 290 -6.98 4.49 -11.88
CA ILE A 290 -6.62 3.32 -12.66
C ILE A 290 -7.15 3.51 -14.08
N ASP A 291 -6.30 4.06 -14.99
CA ASP A 291 -6.63 4.14 -16.40
C ASP A 291 -6.64 2.74 -17.01
N THR A 292 -7.86 2.29 -17.30
CA THR A 292 -8.16 0.97 -17.84
C THR A 292 -8.01 0.87 -19.36
N THR A 293 -7.87 2.01 -20.06
CA THR A 293 -7.89 2.06 -21.52
C THR A 293 -6.59 1.60 -22.20
N VAL A 294 -5.49 1.51 -21.43
CA VAL A 294 -4.14 1.27 -21.99
C VAL A 294 -3.59 -0.12 -21.67
N ALA A 295 -4.22 -0.90 -20.82
CA ALA A 295 -3.54 -1.96 -20.07
C ALA A 295 -3.88 -3.42 -20.47
N GLY A 296 -4.84 -3.71 -21.34
CA GLY A 296 -5.19 -5.10 -21.70
C GLY A 296 -5.41 -5.98 -20.46
N ASP A 297 -4.60 -7.02 -20.28
CA ASP A 297 -4.73 -7.96 -19.14
C ASP A 297 -4.51 -7.33 -17.75
N ARG A 298 -3.91 -6.14 -17.66
CA ARG A 298 -3.72 -5.43 -16.36
C ARG A 298 -5.01 -4.80 -15.83
N GLU A 299 -5.93 -4.43 -16.71
CA GLU A 299 -7.25 -3.93 -16.31
C GLU A 299 -8.00 -4.97 -15.49
N SER A 300 -8.05 -6.19 -15.98
CA SER A 300 -8.69 -7.31 -15.31
C SER A 300 -8.03 -7.65 -13.95
N LEU A 301 -6.71 -7.45 -13.81
CA LEU A 301 -6.00 -7.71 -12.57
C LEU A 301 -6.37 -6.70 -11.47
N MET A 302 -6.42 -5.40 -11.79
CA MET A 302 -6.77 -4.37 -10.81
C MET A 302 -8.22 -4.50 -10.35
N ASP A 303 -9.14 -4.76 -11.26
CA ASP A 303 -10.54 -5.04 -10.92
C ASP A 303 -10.67 -6.26 -10.01
N LEU A 304 -9.91 -7.32 -10.31
CA LEU A 304 -9.89 -8.52 -9.50
C LEU A 304 -9.37 -8.28 -8.08
N ILE A 305 -8.30 -7.49 -7.93
CA ILE A 305 -7.76 -7.09 -6.62
C ILE A 305 -8.80 -6.29 -5.84
N GLN A 306 -9.45 -5.32 -6.51
CA GLN A 306 -10.48 -4.51 -5.88
C GLN A 306 -11.65 -5.36 -5.37
N LEU A 307 -12.18 -6.24 -6.19
CA LEU A 307 -13.27 -7.15 -5.82
C LEU A 307 -12.85 -8.08 -4.67
N ARG A 308 -11.62 -8.60 -4.71
CA ARG A 308 -11.11 -9.45 -3.62
C ARG A 308 -11.10 -8.73 -2.28
N VAL A 309 -10.56 -7.51 -2.23
CA VAL A 309 -10.53 -6.74 -0.99
C VAL A 309 -11.95 -6.44 -0.49
N LEU A 310 -12.87 -6.06 -1.38
CA LEU A 310 -14.27 -5.78 -1.03
C LEU A 310 -15.02 -7.01 -0.55
N ASP A 311 -14.64 -8.20 -0.99
CA ASP A 311 -15.20 -9.46 -0.50
C ASP A 311 -14.88 -9.74 0.98
N TRP A 312 -13.92 -9.04 1.59
CA TRP A 312 -13.56 -9.17 3.01
C TRP A 312 -14.31 -8.19 3.92
N LEU A 313 -15.13 -7.30 3.37
CA LEU A 313 -16.06 -6.48 4.15
C LEU A 313 -17.29 -7.30 4.48
N ASP A 314 -17.51 -7.56 5.75
CA ASP A 314 -18.73 -8.22 6.28
C ASP A 314 -19.77 -7.17 6.68
#